data_34c24c64e289e5c3e761ed128313e3c6
#
_entry.id   34c24c64e289e5c3e761ed128313e3c6
#
_cell.length_a   1.000
_cell.length_b   1.000
_cell.length_c   1.000
_cell.angle_alpha   90.00
_cell.angle_beta   90.00
_cell.angle_gamma   90.00
#
_symmetry.space_group_name_H-M   'P 1'
#
loop_
_entity.id
_entity.type
_entity.pdbx_description
1 polymer ?
#
loop_
_entity_poly.entity_id
_entity_poly.type
_entity_poly.pdbx_seq_one_letter_code
_entity_poly.pdbx_strand_id
1 'polypeptide(L)'
;MAYVYRKLLDLKNRARRIARDEQLPHHAALDEAARQGGFQNYMHAMRQLPGEDAGPVRHPVEIIQRWFVRKTGERGTVRASVTLAAPLTEMVRPQHLVENLNGCQLEGGSLVVSSGWMRDGRESIYDVGKVARTLQFMDATGLKPSRARRCYPKGDWDNRPPIADHDNCWFDPESKVHILSTEPYPGRAQWRDPDQEAWEEKHRWATIRVDWGSVYGHETDLYLLCPDSDAATLRRKVAALETSLPAVRDDDLDVGQQRAA
;
A
#
# COMPACT_ATOMS: atom_id res chain seq x y z
N MET A 1 11.74 9.45 28.00
CA MET A 1 11.08 8.96 26.78
C MET A 1 11.26 7.45 26.75
N ALA A 2 10.18 6.67 26.67
CA ALA A 2 10.30 5.21 26.56
C ALA A 2 10.69 4.83 25.12
N TYR A 3 11.66 3.92 24.97
CA TYR A 3 12.01 3.38 23.66
C TYR A 3 11.02 2.30 23.25
N VAL A 4 10.56 2.33 22.00
CA VAL A 4 9.71 1.28 21.45
C VAL A 4 10.58 0.36 20.59
N TYR A 5 10.72 -0.90 21.01
CA TYR A 5 11.41 -1.93 20.23
C TYR A 5 10.39 -2.78 19.48
N ARG A 6 10.57 -2.94 18.18
CA ARG A 6 9.71 -3.79 17.33
C ARG A 6 10.16 -5.25 17.33
N LYS A 7 11.45 -5.49 17.54
CA LYS A 7 12.05 -6.83 17.59
C LYS A 7 13.29 -6.86 18.51
N LEU A 8 13.69 -8.05 18.88
CA LEU A 8 14.83 -8.26 19.78
C LEU A 8 16.13 -7.65 19.24
N LEU A 9 16.32 -7.62 17.93
CA LEU A 9 17.49 -6.99 17.29
C LEU A 9 17.58 -5.49 17.58
N ASP A 10 16.45 -4.77 17.62
CA ASP A 10 16.43 -3.34 17.92
C ASP A 10 16.94 -3.07 19.34
N LEU A 11 16.50 -3.89 20.30
CA LEU A 11 16.97 -3.84 21.68
C LEU A 11 18.47 -4.15 21.78
N LYS A 12 18.96 -5.19 21.10
CA LYS A 12 20.38 -5.54 21.06
C LYS A 12 21.24 -4.42 20.44
N ASN A 13 20.78 -3.77 19.40
CA ASN A 13 21.45 -2.64 18.79
C ASN A 13 21.52 -1.44 19.74
N ARG A 14 20.45 -1.18 20.50
CA ARG A 14 20.45 -0.16 21.55
C ARG A 14 21.43 -0.51 22.67
N ALA A 15 21.44 -1.76 23.13
CA ALA A 15 22.36 -2.24 24.14
C ALA A 15 23.84 -2.07 23.73
N ARG A 16 24.19 -2.34 22.48
CA ARG A 16 25.56 -2.11 21.97
C ARG A 16 25.96 -0.63 22.06
N ARG A 17 25.03 0.31 21.81
CA ARG A 17 25.30 1.74 21.99
C ARG A 17 25.50 2.10 23.45
N ILE A 18 24.60 1.65 24.34
CA ILE A 18 24.72 1.86 25.78
C ILE A 18 26.05 1.29 26.33
N ALA A 19 26.38 0.07 25.92
CA ALA A 19 27.64 -0.56 26.34
C ALA A 19 28.88 0.28 25.99
N ARG A 20 28.88 0.88 24.80
CA ARG A 20 29.97 1.74 24.32
C ARG A 20 29.99 3.11 25.02
N ASP A 21 28.80 3.75 25.10
CA ASP A 21 28.68 5.14 25.54
C ASP A 21 28.84 5.25 27.08
N GLU A 22 28.39 4.23 27.85
CA GLU A 22 28.41 4.18 29.30
C GLU A 22 29.47 3.22 29.87
N GLN A 23 30.26 2.61 29.00
CA GLN A 23 31.28 1.63 29.34
C GLN A 23 30.77 0.46 30.22
N LEU A 24 29.52 0.06 29.99
CA LEU A 24 28.89 -1.03 30.73
C LEU A 24 29.26 -2.40 30.14
N PRO A 25 29.33 -3.44 30.99
CA PRO A 25 29.39 -4.82 30.52
C PRO A 25 28.17 -5.14 29.64
N HIS A 26 28.37 -5.96 28.62
CA HIS A 26 27.33 -6.23 27.60
C HIS A 26 25.98 -6.70 28.19
N HIS A 27 26.04 -7.57 29.21
CA HIS A 27 24.83 -8.07 29.89
C HIS A 27 24.08 -6.96 30.64
N ALA A 28 24.77 -6.03 31.28
CA ALA A 28 24.17 -4.90 31.98
C ALA A 28 23.57 -3.92 31.00
N ALA A 29 24.19 -3.69 29.83
CA ALA A 29 23.68 -2.87 28.76
C ALA A 29 22.40 -3.47 28.12
N LEU A 30 22.29 -4.80 28.01
CA LEU A 30 21.07 -5.50 27.55
C LEU A 30 19.91 -5.28 28.52
N ASP A 31 20.16 -5.41 29.84
CA ASP A 31 19.13 -5.16 30.84
C ASP A 31 18.69 -3.68 30.88
N GLU A 32 19.67 -2.77 30.73
CA GLU A 32 19.37 -1.34 30.66
C GLU A 32 18.53 -0.96 29.41
N ALA A 33 18.91 -1.48 28.24
CA ALA A 33 18.13 -1.31 27.04
C ALA A 33 16.70 -1.86 27.22
N ALA A 34 16.56 -3.05 27.83
CA ALA A 34 15.25 -3.64 28.09
C ALA A 34 14.40 -2.74 29.00
N ARG A 35 14.97 -2.19 30.08
CA ARG A 35 14.28 -1.25 30.98
C ARG A 35 13.83 0.01 30.27
N GLN A 36 14.65 0.57 29.39
CA GLN A 36 14.28 1.74 28.56
C GLN A 36 13.10 1.44 27.63
N GLY A 37 12.90 0.17 27.24
CA GLY A 37 11.77 -0.31 26.45
C GLY A 37 10.54 -0.73 27.28
N GLY A 38 10.57 -0.55 28.61
CA GLY A 38 9.44 -0.92 29.48
C GLY A 38 9.44 -2.40 29.89
N PHE A 39 10.50 -3.15 29.63
CA PHE A 39 10.65 -4.54 30.09
C PHE A 39 11.37 -4.59 31.43
N GLN A 40 11.12 -5.62 32.24
CA GLN A 40 11.79 -5.78 33.55
C GLN A 40 13.29 -6.03 33.39
N ASN A 41 13.69 -6.82 32.41
CA ASN A 41 15.05 -7.18 32.05
C ASN A 41 15.12 -7.76 30.64
N TYR A 42 16.32 -8.10 30.17
CA TYR A 42 16.51 -8.67 28.82
C TYR A 42 15.78 -10.02 28.64
N MET A 43 15.73 -10.88 29.65
CA MET A 43 15.03 -12.17 29.58
C MET A 43 13.50 -11.96 29.44
N HIS A 44 12.95 -10.93 30.07
CA HIS A 44 11.54 -10.56 29.90
C HIS A 44 11.29 -10.03 28.47
N ALA A 45 12.15 -9.15 27.98
CA ALA A 45 12.07 -8.66 26.61
C ALA A 45 12.19 -9.80 25.57
N MET A 46 13.08 -10.76 25.80
CA MET A 46 13.29 -11.91 24.92
C MET A 46 12.06 -12.81 24.77
N ARG A 47 11.20 -12.88 25.79
CA ARG A 47 9.95 -13.66 25.75
C ARG A 47 8.81 -12.91 25.06
N GLN A 48 8.89 -11.58 25.00
CA GLN A 48 7.81 -10.74 24.48
C GLN A 48 8.12 -10.15 23.08
N LEU A 49 9.40 -9.92 22.79
CA LEU A 49 9.79 -9.42 21.48
C LEU A 49 10.03 -10.58 20.51
N PRO A 50 9.63 -10.42 19.23
CA PRO A 50 9.96 -11.39 18.20
C PRO A 50 11.48 -11.64 18.15
N GLY A 51 11.88 -12.93 18.07
CA GLY A 51 13.28 -13.34 17.91
C GLY A 51 13.90 -12.83 16.61
N GLU A 52 15.21 -12.98 16.48
CA GLU A 52 15.95 -12.64 15.26
C GLU A 52 15.49 -13.47 14.05
N ASP A 53 15.10 -14.73 14.30
CA ASP A 53 14.61 -15.68 13.30
C ASP A 53 13.09 -15.60 13.09
N ALA A 54 12.37 -14.82 13.89
CA ALA A 54 10.98 -14.52 13.59
C ALA A 54 10.95 -13.68 12.32
N GLY A 55 10.43 -14.25 11.25
CA GLY A 55 10.19 -13.53 10.01
C GLY A 55 9.48 -12.20 10.28
N PRO A 56 9.46 -11.27 9.33
CA PRO A 56 8.85 -9.95 9.54
C PRO A 56 7.39 -10.15 10.00
N VAL A 57 7.01 -9.42 11.08
CA VAL A 57 5.62 -9.42 11.53
C VAL A 57 4.75 -9.00 10.36
N ARG A 58 3.79 -9.83 10.03
CA ARG A 58 2.86 -9.61 8.92
C ARG A 58 1.48 -9.26 9.47
N HIS A 59 0.83 -8.31 8.83
CA HIS A 59 -0.44 -7.76 9.25
C HIS A 59 -1.51 -8.11 8.22
N PRO A 60 -2.31 -9.18 8.44
CA PRO A 60 -3.39 -9.51 7.54
C PRO A 60 -4.49 -8.45 7.61
N VAL A 61 -4.98 -8.05 6.44
CA VAL A 61 -6.12 -7.15 6.28
C VAL A 61 -7.16 -7.86 5.43
N GLU A 62 -8.34 -8.03 5.96
CA GLU A 62 -9.47 -8.53 5.22
C GLU A 62 -10.19 -7.37 4.53
N ILE A 63 -10.56 -7.54 3.27
CA ILE A 63 -11.31 -6.59 2.46
C ILE A 63 -12.66 -7.23 2.15
N ILE A 64 -13.75 -6.53 2.42
CA ILE A 64 -15.09 -7.07 2.31
C ILE A 64 -15.97 -6.11 1.52
N GLN A 65 -16.77 -6.62 0.61
CA GLN A 65 -17.87 -5.89 0.00
C GLN A 65 -19.13 -6.74 0.03
N ARG A 66 -20.21 -6.17 0.55
CA ARG A 66 -21.57 -6.75 0.43
C ARG A 66 -22.24 -6.13 -0.79
N TRP A 67 -22.86 -6.95 -1.62
CA TRP A 67 -23.57 -6.49 -2.79
C TRP A 67 -25.04 -6.92 -2.78
N PHE A 68 -25.86 -6.17 -3.48
CA PHE A 68 -27.28 -6.42 -3.58
C PHE A 68 -27.82 -5.84 -4.91
N VAL A 69 -28.43 -6.70 -5.70
CA VAL A 69 -29.12 -6.31 -6.94
C VAL A 69 -30.59 -6.07 -6.64
N ARG A 70 -30.97 -4.81 -6.51
CA ARG A 70 -32.34 -4.44 -6.12
C ARG A 70 -33.42 -5.00 -7.05
N LYS A 71 -33.11 -5.13 -8.35
CA LYS A 71 -34.05 -5.59 -9.38
C LYS A 71 -34.37 -7.09 -9.27
N THR A 72 -33.38 -7.91 -8.93
CA THR A 72 -33.51 -9.37 -8.85
C THR A 72 -33.63 -9.88 -7.43
N GLY A 73 -33.28 -9.07 -6.42
CA GLY A 73 -33.19 -9.49 -5.03
C GLY A 73 -31.93 -10.30 -4.68
N GLU A 74 -31.06 -10.54 -5.66
CA GLU A 74 -29.81 -11.24 -5.47
C GLU A 74 -28.88 -10.44 -4.57
N ARG A 75 -28.12 -11.14 -3.74
CA ARG A 75 -27.18 -10.54 -2.78
C ARG A 75 -26.05 -11.49 -2.47
N GLY A 76 -24.92 -10.95 -2.05
CA GLY A 76 -23.77 -11.75 -1.67
C GLY A 76 -22.67 -10.94 -0.99
N THR A 77 -21.55 -11.60 -0.75
CA THR A 77 -20.38 -11.02 -0.08
C THR A 77 -19.11 -11.44 -0.79
N VAL A 78 -18.35 -10.47 -1.22
CA VAL A 78 -17.03 -10.69 -1.84
C VAL A 78 -15.95 -10.37 -0.81
N ARG A 79 -14.89 -11.18 -0.78
CA ARG A 79 -13.77 -11.08 0.15
C ARG A 79 -12.44 -11.22 -0.54
N ALA A 80 -11.44 -10.51 -0.01
CA ALA A 80 -10.03 -10.75 -0.29
C ALA A 80 -9.21 -10.54 0.99
N SER A 81 -8.02 -11.11 1.05
CA SER A 81 -7.08 -10.89 2.14
C SER A 81 -5.73 -10.47 1.58
N VAL A 82 -5.16 -9.42 2.15
CA VAL A 82 -3.82 -8.93 1.84
C VAL A 82 -2.99 -8.94 3.11
N THR A 83 -1.75 -9.39 3.01
CA THR A 83 -0.82 -9.41 4.15
C THR A 83 0.20 -8.30 3.97
N LEU A 84 0.21 -7.33 4.90
CA LEU A 84 1.02 -6.13 4.86
C LEU A 84 2.25 -6.24 5.76
N ALA A 85 3.32 -5.51 5.43
CA ALA A 85 4.53 -5.42 6.24
C ALA A 85 4.36 -4.50 7.47
N ALA A 86 3.36 -3.61 7.46
CA ALA A 86 3.02 -2.71 8.56
C ALA A 86 1.52 -2.71 8.83
N PRO A 87 1.07 -2.30 10.04
CA PRO A 87 -0.35 -2.12 10.31
C PRO A 87 -0.99 -1.12 9.32
N LEU A 88 -2.20 -1.42 8.86
CA LEU A 88 -2.92 -0.56 7.92
C LEU A 88 -3.01 0.90 8.38
N THR A 89 -3.20 1.13 9.68
CA THR A 89 -3.29 2.47 10.29
C THR A 89 -1.98 3.27 10.22
N GLU A 90 -0.85 2.62 10.03
CA GLU A 90 0.45 3.28 9.77
C GLU A 90 0.63 3.63 8.28
N MET A 91 -0.04 2.91 7.40
CA MET A 91 0.06 3.07 5.95
C MET A 91 -0.94 4.10 5.42
N VAL A 92 -2.18 4.07 5.91
CA VAL A 92 -3.29 4.89 5.42
C VAL A 92 -3.95 5.66 6.55
N ARG A 93 -4.12 6.95 6.37
CA ARG A 93 -4.95 7.76 7.29
C ARG A 93 -6.43 7.55 6.96
N PRO A 94 -7.34 7.59 7.96
CA PRO A 94 -8.78 7.36 7.74
C PRO A 94 -9.39 8.19 6.61
N GLN A 95 -8.98 9.44 6.47
CA GLN A 95 -9.47 10.34 5.42
C GLN A 95 -9.12 9.90 3.98
N HIS A 96 -8.08 9.08 3.82
CA HIS A 96 -7.66 8.55 2.51
C HIS A 96 -8.32 7.22 2.16
N LEU A 97 -8.99 6.57 3.11
CA LEU A 97 -9.76 5.35 2.84
C LEU A 97 -10.92 5.62 1.86
N VAL A 98 -11.57 6.77 1.99
CA VAL A 98 -12.71 7.13 1.14
C VAL A 98 -12.28 7.45 -0.29
N GLU A 99 -11.19 8.17 -0.48
CA GLU A 99 -10.81 8.68 -1.82
C GLU A 99 -9.91 7.71 -2.59
N ASN A 100 -8.88 7.20 -1.94
CA ASN A 100 -7.85 6.41 -2.61
C ASN A 100 -8.09 4.90 -2.52
N LEU A 101 -8.98 4.45 -1.64
CA LEU A 101 -9.34 3.05 -1.45
C LEU A 101 -10.84 2.81 -1.69
N ASN A 102 -11.37 3.37 -2.76
CA ASN A 102 -12.70 3.08 -3.28
C ASN A 102 -13.84 3.25 -2.25
N GLY A 103 -13.77 4.27 -1.41
CA GLY A 103 -14.78 4.52 -0.38
C GLY A 103 -14.74 3.55 0.79
N CYS A 104 -13.62 2.92 1.08
CA CYS A 104 -13.49 1.98 2.18
C CYS A 104 -13.72 2.63 3.55
N GLN A 105 -14.31 1.84 4.45
CA GLN A 105 -14.40 2.13 5.87
C GLN A 105 -13.71 1.02 6.66
N LEU A 106 -13.15 1.37 7.81
CA LEU A 106 -12.53 0.39 8.71
C LEU A 106 -13.57 -0.07 9.75
N GLU A 107 -13.93 -1.35 9.72
CA GLU A 107 -14.87 -1.96 10.63
C GLU A 107 -14.24 -3.21 11.26
N GLY A 108 -14.10 -3.24 12.60
CA GLY A 108 -13.60 -4.43 13.33
C GLY A 108 -12.21 -4.95 12.87
N GLY A 109 -11.39 -4.10 12.26
CA GLY A 109 -10.09 -4.50 11.69
C GLY A 109 -10.10 -4.89 10.22
N SER A 110 -11.29 -4.99 9.60
CA SER A 110 -11.48 -5.25 8.17
C SER A 110 -11.75 -3.96 7.41
N LEU A 111 -11.36 -3.91 6.13
CA LEU A 111 -11.76 -2.85 5.20
C LEU A 111 -13.08 -3.22 4.53
N VAL A 112 -14.12 -2.44 4.79
CA VAL A 112 -15.40 -2.59 4.14
C VAL A 112 -15.48 -1.61 2.97
N VAL A 113 -15.58 -2.14 1.75
CA VAL A 113 -15.77 -1.34 0.54
C VAL A 113 -17.21 -0.85 0.51
N SER A 114 -17.40 0.45 0.34
CA SER A 114 -18.75 1.01 0.25
C SER A 114 -19.48 0.43 -0.96
N SER A 115 -20.58 -0.25 -0.72
CA SER A 115 -21.44 -0.74 -1.79
C SER A 115 -22.16 0.45 -2.44
N GLY A 116 -21.81 0.73 -3.67
CA GLY A 116 -22.69 1.56 -4.52
C GLY A 116 -24.05 0.86 -4.67
N TRP A 117 -25.10 1.63 -4.85
CA TRP A 117 -26.50 1.19 -4.80
C TRP A 117 -26.94 0.14 -5.82
N MET A 118 -26.05 -0.35 -6.70
CA MET A 118 -26.39 -1.31 -7.77
C MET A 118 -25.13 -2.09 -8.23
N ARG A 119 -24.46 -2.73 -7.29
CA ARG A 119 -23.34 -3.59 -7.62
C ARG A 119 -23.79 -5.04 -7.60
N ASP A 120 -23.47 -5.77 -8.65
CA ASP A 120 -23.57 -7.23 -8.66
C ASP A 120 -22.27 -7.88 -8.14
N GLY A 121 -22.26 -9.21 -8.07
CA GLY A 121 -21.09 -9.95 -7.59
C GLY A 121 -19.84 -9.70 -8.43
N ARG A 122 -19.97 -9.55 -9.77
CA ARG A 122 -18.85 -9.30 -10.67
C ARG A 122 -18.23 -7.93 -10.44
N GLU A 123 -19.04 -6.90 -10.33
CA GLU A 123 -18.56 -5.55 -10.03
C GLU A 123 -17.91 -5.49 -8.64
N SER A 124 -18.44 -6.24 -7.68
CA SER A 124 -17.87 -6.33 -6.33
C SER A 124 -16.54 -7.06 -6.29
N ILE A 125 -16.35 -8.11 -7.07
CA ILE A 125 -15.05 -8.78 -7.27
C ILE A 125 -14.01 -7.77 -7.78
N TYR A 126 -14.41 -6.96 -8.74
CA TYR A 126 -13.56 -5.92 -9.30
C TYR A 126 -13.17 -4.86 -8.26
N ASP A 127 -14.13 -4.32 -7.51
CA ASP A 127 -13.89 -3.29 -6.48
C ASP A 127 -12.97 -3.81 -5.36
N VAL A 128 -13.24 -5.00 -4.85
CA VAL A 128 -12.39 -5.65 -3.83
C VAL A 128 -10.99 -5.91 -4.36
N GLY A 129 -10.87 -6.38 -5.60
CA GLY A 129 -9.60 -6.57 -6.27
C GLY A 129 -8.80 -5.27 -6.43
N LYS A 130 -9.47 -4.18 -6.76
CA LYS A 130 -8.86 -2.84 -6.84
C LYS A 130 -8.27 -2.40 -5.51
N VAL A 131 -9.03 -2.54 -4.42
CA VAL A 131 -8.54 -2.21 -3.07
C VAL A 131 -7.34 -3.09 -2.69
N ALA A 132 -7.43 -4.39 -2.95
CA ALA A 132 -6.34 -5.33 -2.66
C ALA A 132 -5.04 -4.97 -3.41
N ARG A 133 -5.14 -4.66 -4.71
CA ARG A 133 -3.99 -4.20 -5.52
C ARG A 133 -3.41 -2.89 -5.00
N THR A 134 -4.26 -1.94 -4.62
CA THR A 134 -3.81 -0.67 -4.06
C THR A 134 -3.00 -0.88 -2.77
N LEU A 135 -3.45 -1.77 -1.88
CA LEU A 135 -2.72 -2.10 -0.66
C LEU A 135 -1.38 -2.77 -0.94
N GLN A 136 -1.33 -3.72 -1.89
CA GLN A 136 -0.07 -4.35 -2.31
C GLN A 136 0.91 -3.32 -2.90
N PHE A 137 0.41 -2.42 -3.76
CA PHE A 137 1.21 -1.35 -4.32
C PHE A 137 1.81 -0.47 -3.22
N MET A 138 1.01 -0.06 -2.24
CA MET A 138 1.46 0.75 -1.11
C MET A 138 2.47 0.02 -0.24
N ASP A 139 2.24 -1.27 0.05
CA ASP A 139 3.12 -2.10 0.87
C ASP A 139 4.50 -2.28 0.23
N ALA A 140 4.53 -2.60 -1.05
CA ALA A 140 5.76 -2.83 -1.80
C ALA A 140 6.57 -1.55 -2.05
N THR A 141 5.89 -0.44 -2.36
CA THR A 141 6.55 0.82 -2.73
C THR A 141 6.82 1.75 -1.53
N GLY A 142 6.09 1.57 -0.43
CA GLY A 142 6.09 2.50 0.70
C GLY A 142 5.40 3.84 0.41
N LEU A 143 4.79 3.99 -0.76
CA LEU A 143 4.06 5.19 -1.14
C LEU A 143 2.76 5.31 -0.33
N LYS A 144 2.43 6.54 0.06
CA LYS A 144 1.21 6.84 0.81
C LYS A 144 0.26 7.67 -0.04
N PRO A 145 -1.06 7.44 0.04
CA PRO A 145 -2.04 8.28 -0.64
C PRO A 145 -1.89 9.75 -0.25
N SER A 146 -2.06 10.62 -1.23
CA SER A 146 -1.96 12.07 -1.05
C SER A 146 -3.09 12.79 -1.79
N ARG A 147 -3.61 13.86 -1.18
CA ARG A 147 -4.56 14.80 -1.82
C ARG A 147 -3.87 16.03 -2.40
N ALA A 148 -2.56 16.12 -2.22
CA ALA A 148 -1.86 17.33 -2.60
C ALA A 148 -1.71 17.40 -4.12
N ARG A 149 -2.18 18.49 -4.74
CA ARG A 149 -1.92 18.79 -6.16
C ARG A 149 -0.43 18.84 -6.53
N ARG A 150 0.44 18.72 -5.53
CA ARG A 150 1.90 18.64 -5.68
C ARG A 150 2.39 17.43 -6.48
N CYS A 151 1.51 16.48 -6.78
CA CYS A 151 1.81 15.38 -7.70
C CYS A 151 1.84 15.82 -9.18
N TYR A 152 1.51 17.05 -9.49
CA TYR A 152 1.72 17.67 -10.81
C TYR A 152 2.92 18.61 -10.76
N PRO A 153 3.63 18.84 -11.87
CA PRO A 153 4.71 19.81 -11.92
C PRO A 153 4.29 21.18 -11.38
N LYS A 154 5.09 21.74 -10.49
CA LYS A 154 4.82 23.01 -9.77
C LYS A 154 3.54 23.00 -8.91
N GLY A 155 2.94 21.84 -8.67
CA GLY A 155 1.67 21.72 -7.93
C GLY A 155 0.45 22.25 -8.71
N ASP A 156 0.55 22.35 -10.01
CA ASP A 156 -0.45 22.96 -10.86
C ASP A 156 -1.10 21.90 -11.79
N TRP A 157 -2.42 21.83 -11.72
CA TRP A 157 -3.23 20.94 -12.57
C TRP A 157 -3.07 21.22 -14.07
N ASP A 158 -2.81 22.47 -14.44
CA ASP A 158 -2.64 22.85 -15.85
C ASP A 158 -1.35 22.22 -16.45
N ASN A 159 -0.47 21.73 -15.59
CA ASN A 159 0.71 20.96 -15.98
C ASN A 159 0.45 19.43 -16.01
N ARG A 160 -0.78 19.00 -16.11
CA ARG A 160 -1.15 17.58 -16.23
C ARG A 160 -0.48 16.95 -17.46
N PRO A 161 0.07 15.72 -17.34
CA PRO A 161 0.71 15.06 -18.47
C PRO A 161 -0.32 14.68 -19.56
N PRO A 162 0.08 14.64 -20.84
CA PRO A 162 -0.78 14.25 -21.95
C PRO A 162 -1.42 12.86 -21.81
N ILE A 163 -0.67 11.89 -21.23
CA ILE A 163 -1.16 10.52 -20.99
C ILE A 163 -2.11 10.40 -19.80
N ALA A 164 -2.41 11.48 -19.10
CA ALA A 164 -3.13 11.44 -17.84
C ALA A 164 -4.56 10.92 -17.99
N ASP A 165 -4.87 9.82 -17.29
CA ASP A 165 -6.19 9.20 -17.15
C ASP A 165 -6.22 8.41 -15.84
N HIS A 166 -7.34 8.43 -15.10
CA HIS A 166 -7.47 7.76 -13.80
C HIS A 166 -6.35 8.08 -12.81
N ASP A 167 -6.02 9.37 -12.67
CA ASP A 167 -4.90 9.87 -11.90
C ASP A 167 -5.07 9.63 -10.40
N ASN A 168 -3.98 9.19 -9.74
CA ASN A 168 -3.88 9.15 -8.28
C ASN A 168 -2.60 9.86 -7.83
N CYS A 169 -2.71 10.57 -6.70
CA CYS A 169 -1.58 11.25 -6.08
C CYS A 169 -1.02 10.43 -4.93
N TRP A 170 0.29 10.29 -4.91
CA TRP A 170 1.05 9.60 -3.88
C TRP A 170 2.07 10.52 -3.23
N PHE A 171 2.48 10.19 -2.03
CA PHE A 171 3.59 10.82 -1.33
C PHE A 171 4.60 9.75 -0.93
N ASP A 172 5.85 9.96 -1.28
CA ASP A 172 6.96 9.15 -0.80
C ASP A 172 7.52 9.74 0.50
N PRO A 173 7.32 9.08 1.65
CA PRO A 173 7.83 9.59 2.93
C PRO A 173 9.35 9.55 3.04
N GLU A 174 10.04 8.76 2.22
CA GLU A 174 11.50 8.63 2.21
C GLU A 174 12.16 9.81 1.49
N SER A 175 11.80 10.03 0.23
CA SER A 175 12.33 11.11 -0.59
C SER A 175 11.64 12.47 -0.37
N LYS A 176 10.48 12.48 0.31
CA LYS A 176 9.60 13.66 0.50
C LYS A 176 9.02 14.21 -0.80
N VAL A 177 8.90 13.38 -1.82
CA VAL A 177 8.42 13.73 -3.15
C VAL A 177 6.97 13.30 -3.35
N HIS A 178 6.21 14.09 -4.08
CA HIS A 178 4.89 13.71 -4.56
C HIS A 178 5.02 13.07 -5.94
N ILE A 179 4.29 11.97 -6.12
CA ILE A 179 4.33 11.13 -7.32
C ILE A 179 2.91 11.06 -7.87
N LEU A 180 2.77 11.18 -9.18
CA LEU A 180 1.53 10.93 -9.88
C LEU A 180 1.51 9.48 -10.37
N SER A 181 0.41 8.75 -10.16
CA SER A 181 0.11 7.59 -11.00
C SER A 181 -1.00 7.93 -11.97
N THR A 182 -0.89 7.43 -13.17
CA THR A 182 -1.89 7.54 -14.22
C THR A 182 -2.08 6.20 -14.90
N GLU A 183 -3.30 5.88 -15.29
CA GLU A 183 -3.65 4.57 -15.81
C GLU A 183 -4.55 4.68 -17.04
N PRO A 184 -3.98 5.14 -18.17
CA PRO A 184 -4.72 5.27 -19.41
C PRO A 184 -5.15 3.91 -19.97
N TYR A 185 -6.30 3.88 -20.64
CA TYR A 185 -6.73 2.71 -21.39
C TYR A 185 -5.77 2.39 -22.54
N PRO A 186 -5.58 1.10 -22.89
CA PRO A 186 -4.82 0.70 -24.07
C PRO A 186 -5.35 1.42 -25.32
N GLY A 187 -4.44 1.97 -26.10
CA GLY A 187 -4.79 2.77 -27.27
C GLY A 187 -4.91 4.28 -27.04
N ARG A 188 -5.04 4.77 -25.79
CA ARG A 188 -4.84 6.18 -25.45
C ARG A 188 -3.40 6.51 -25.07
N ALA A 189 -2.71 5.56 -24.46
CA ALA A 189 -1.30 5.71 -24.12
C ALA A 189 -0.43 5.07 -25.21
N GLN A 190 -0.09 5.82 -26.22
CA GLN A 190 1.09 5.47 -26.96
C GLN A 190 2.28 5.83 -26.08
N TRP A 191 2.98 4.80 -25.57
CA TRP A 191 4.14 4.93 -24.68
C TRP A 191 5.19 5.96 -25.12
N ARG A 192 5.24 6.29 -26.41
CA ARG A 192 6.11 7.29 -27.01
C ARG A 192 5.29 8.34 -27.76
N ASP A 193 4.31 8.89 -27.09
CA ASP A 193 3.62 10.05 -27.60
C ASP A 193 4.64 11.23 -27.61
N PRO A 194 4.91 11.86 -28.74
CA PRO A 194 5.80 13.01 -28.82
C PRO A 194 5.43 14.14 -27.85
N ASP A 195 4.14 14.29 -27.58
CA ASP A 195 3.65 15.29 -26.63
C ASP A 195 4.04 14.94 -25.17
N GLN A 196 4.08 13.65 -24.84
CA GLN A 196 4.53 13.18 -23.52
C GLN A 196 6.04 13.39 -23.35
N GLU A 197 6.85 13.09 -24.36
CA GLU A 197 8.30 13.32 -24.32
C GLU A 197 8.61 14.83 -24.19
N ALA A 198 7.93 15.68 -24.94
CA ALA A 198 8.06 17.12 -24.83
C ALA A 198 7.63 17.66 -23.46
N TRP A 199 6.59 17.06 -22.87
CA TRP A 199 6.14 17.39 -21.52
C TRP A 199 7.18 16.99 -20.47
N GLU A 200 7.77 15.81 -20.56
CA GLU A 200 8.84 15.32 -19.68
C GLU A 200 10.05 16.26 -19.70
N GLU A 201 10.52 16.61 -20.90
CA GLU A 201 11.64 17.53 -21.07
C GLU A 201 11.34 18.92 -20.48
N LYS A 202 10.16 19.48 -20.80
CA LYS A 202 9.71 20.79 -20.31
C LYS A 202 9.67 20.86 -18.78
N HIS A 203 9.19 19.79 -18.13
CA HIS A 203 8.97 19.78 -16.69
C HIS A 203 10.09 19.12 -15.90
N ARG A 204 11.07 18.47 -16.57
CA ARG A 204 12.12 17.66 -15.96
C ARG A 204 11.54 16.55 -15.07
N TRP A 205 10.61 15.84 -15.65
CA TRP A 205 9.91 14.71 -15.04
C TRP A 205 10.14 13.45 -15.87
N ALA A 206 10.14 12.30 -15.20
CA ALA A 206 10.24 10.99 -15.83
C ALA A 206 8.90 10.26 -15.73
N THR A 207 8.54 9.58 -16.79
CA THR A 207 7.45 8.59 -16.82
C THR A 207 8.03 7.19 -16.72
N ILE A 208 7.51 6.40 -15.79
CA ILE A 208 7.94 5.04 -15.53
C ILE A 208 6.75 4.12 -15.76
N ARG A 209 6.78 3.31 -16.79
CA ARG A 209 5.82 2.21 -16.96
C ARG A 209 6.10 1.13 -15.93
N VAL A 210 5.07 0.67 -15.24
CA VAL A 210 5.17 -0.38 -14.23
C VAL A 210 4.61 -1.67 -14.83
N ASP A 211 5.48 -2.66 -15.02
CA ASP A 211 5.10 -3.97 -15.53
C ASP A 211 4.57 -4.86 -14.40
N TRP A 212 3.43 -4.47 -13.87
CA TRP A 212 2.78 -5.21 -12.76
C TRP A 212 1.28 -5.39 -12.97
N GLY A 213 0.66 -4.56 -13.74
CA GLY A 213 -0.78 -4.45 -13.90
C GLY A 213 -1.27 -3.09 -13.42
N SER A 214 -2.50 -3.04 -12.93
CA SER A 214 -3.20 -1.79 -12.69
C SER A 214 -3.72 -1.71 -11.25
N VAL A 215 -3.53 -0.57 -10.61
CA VAL A 215 -4.21 -0.22 -9.36
C VAL A 215 -5.70 0.05 -9.63
N TYR A 216 -6.01 0.67 -10.75
CA TYR A 216 -7.38 0.93 -11.20
C TYR A 216 -8.14 -0.36 -11.53
N GLY A 217 -7.46 -1.35 -12.09
CA GLY A 217 -7.94 -2.73 -12.19
C GLY A 217 -8.58 -3.15 -13.50
N HIS A 218 -8.77 -2.28 -14.47
CA HIS A 218 -9.12 -2.65 -15.84
C HIS A 218 -7.88 -2.98 -16.66
N GLU A 219 -8.05 -3.31 -17.94
CA GLU A 219 -6.97 -3.51 -18.89
C GLU A 219 -6.24 -2.18 -19.17
N THR A 220 -5.72 -1.56 -18.11
CA THR A 220 -4.99 -0.30 -18.15
C THR A 220 -3.52 -0.54 -17.81
N ASP A 221 -2.64 0.26 -18.39
CA ASP A 221 -1.23 0.27 -18.02
C ASP A 221 -1.00 1.26 -16.87
N LEU A 222 -0.23 0.87 -15.86
CA LEU A 222 0.17 1.75 -14.77
C LEU A 222 1.43 2.53 -15.14
N TYR A 223 1.36 3.84 -15.07
CA TYR A 223 2.50 4.75 -15.20
C TYR A 223 2.67 5.56 -13.93
N LEU A 224 3.93 5.72 -13.50
CA LEU A 224 4.31 6.59 -12.40
C LEU A 224 5.13 7.74 -12.94
N LEU A 225 4.79 8.96 -12.52
CA LEU A 225 5.49 10.17 -12.94
C LEU A 225 6.05 10.90 -11.72
N CYS A 226 7.32 11.26 -11.79
CA CYS A 226 8.03 11.95 -10.72
C CYS A 226 9.11 12.87 -11.31
N PRO A 227 9.70 13.80 -10.52
CA PRO A 227 10.89 14.52 -10.96
C PRO A 227 12.01 13.56 -11.37
N ASP A 228 12.80 13.92 -12.40
CA ASP A 228 13.91 13.10 -12.93
C ASP A 228 14.88 12.63 -11.85
N SER A 229 15.16 13.50 -10.87
CA SER A 229 16.04 13.19 -9.73
C SER A 229 15.61 11.98 -8.92
N ASP A 230 14.32 11.64 -8.92
CA ASP A 230 13.71 10.60 -8.09
C ASP A 230 13.40 9.32 -8.86
N ALA A 231 13.52 9.37 -10.20
CA ALA A 231 13.16 8.26 -11.10
C ALA A 231 13.89 6.95 -10.76
N ALA A 232 15.19 7.01 -10.47
CA ALA A 232 15.98 5.83 -10.13
C ALA A 232 15.51 5.17 -8.83
N THR A 233 15.16 5.98 -7.83
CA THR A 233 14.63 5.50 -6.55
C THR A 233 13.25 4.87 -6.74
N LEU A 234 12.38 5.52 -7.50
CA LEU A 234 11.04 5.02 -7.77
C LEU A 234 11.07 3.69 -8.57
N ARG A 235 11.95 3.56 -9.57
CA ARG A 235 12.16 2.29 -10.31
C ARG A 235 12.54 1.13 -9.38
N ARG A 236 13.40 1.37 -8.39
CA ARG A 236 13.77 0.34 -7.39
C ARG A 236 12.59 -0.06 -6.51
N LYS A 237 11.74 0.90 -6.12
CA LYS A 237 10.56 0.63 -5.31
C LYS A 237 9.53 -0.22 -6.06
N VAL A 238 9.26 0.09 -7.31
CA VAL A 238 8.30 -0.69 -8.11
C VAL A 238 8.84 -2.06 -8.52
N ALA A 239 10.14 -2.25 -8.59
CA ALA A 239 10.74 -3.57 -8.83
C ALA A 239 10.48 -4.57 -7.69
N ALA A 240 10.04 -4.10 -6.52
CA ALA A 240 9.63 -4.96 -5.39
C ALA A 240 8.18 -5.43 -5.47
N LEU A 241 7.42 -4.99 -6.49
CA LEU A 241 6.04 -5.41 -6.68
C LEU A 241 5.99 -6.89 -7.09
N GLU A 242 5.26 -7.69 -6.32
CA GLU A 242 4.99 -9.08 -6.66
C GLU A 242 3.92 -9.15 -7.76
N THR A 243 4.11 -10.04 -8.72
CA THR A 243 3.16 -10.21 -9.84
C THR A 243 1.89 -10.96 -9.45
N SER A 244 1.90 -11.68 -8.32
CA SER A 244 0.74 -12.40 -7.82
C SER A 244 -0.27 -11.45 -7.19
N LEU A 245 -1.45 -11.37 -7.78
CA LEU A 245 -2.57 -10.63 -7.19
C LEU A 245 -3.27 -11.49 -6.13
N PRO A 246 -3.84 -10.87 -5.06
CA PRO A 246 -4.63 -11.59 -4.08
C PRO A 246 -5.83 -12.27 -4.73
N ALA A 247 -6.11 -13.50 -4.30
CA ALA A 247 -7.33 -14.18 -4.71
C ALA A 247 -8.56 -13.43 -4.15
N VAL A 248 -9.48 -13.09 -5.02
CA VAL A 248 -10.78 -12.52 -4.66
C VAL A 248 -11.81 -13.63 -4.73
N ARG A 249 -12.60 -13.82 -3.68
CA ARG A 249 -13.62 -14.86 -3.57
C ARG A 249 -14.99 -14.21 -3.45
N ASP A 250 -15.97 -14.80 -4.13
CA ASP A 250 -17.39 -14.53 -3.87
C ASP A 250 -17.95 -15.76 -3.15
N ASP A 251 -18.24 -15.58 -1.86
CA ASP A 251 -18.68 -16.66 -0.98
C ASP A 251 -20.01 -17.29 -1.44
N ASP A 252 -20.84 -16.54 -2.17
CA ASP A 252 -22.15 -17.01 -2.61
C ASP A 252 -22.14 -17.67 -4.00
N LEU A 253 -21.21 -17.32 -4.88
CA LEU A 253 -21.00 -18.01 -6.16
C LEU A 253 -20.45 -19.43 -5.98
N ASP A 254 -19.57 -19.64 -5.00
CA ASP A 254 -19.03 -20.97 -4.68
C ASP A 254 -20.11 -21.93 -4.15
N VAL A 255 -21.09 -21.42 -3.41
CA VAL A 255 -22.22 -22.23 -2.89
C VAL A 255 -23.19 -22.63 -4.01
N GLY A 256 -23.32 -21.80 -5.06
CA GLY A 256 -24.17 -22.10 -6.23
C GLY A 256 -23.62 -23.24 -7.08
N GLN A 257 -22.29 -23.34 -7.24
CA GLN A 257 -21.66 -24.43 -7.99
C GLN A 257 -21.66 -25.75 -7.25
N GLN A 258 -21.59 -25.76 -5.92
CA GLN A 258 -21.68 -26.99 -5.10
C GLN A 258 -23.11 -27.55 -4.99
N ARG A 259 -24.16 -26.74 -5.24
CA ARG A 259 -25.55 -27.21 -5.25
C ARG A 259 -26.04 -27.70 -6.61
N ALA A 260 -25.28 -27.46 -7.66
CA ALA A 260 -25.59 -27.87 -9.04
C ALA A 260 -24.81 -29.13 -9.48
N ALA A 261 -23.97 -29.69 -8.62
CA ALA A 261 -23.25 -30.96 -8.77
C ALA A 261 -23.81 -32.03 -7.86
#